data_48c59defe5c85ad48290dda9bbe7abd6
#
_entry.id   48c59defe5c85ad48290dda9bbe7abd6
#
_cell.length_a   1.000
_cell.length_b   1.000
_cell.length_c   1.000
_cell.angle_alpha   90.00
_cell.angle_beta   90.00
_cell.angle_gamma   90.00
#
_symmetry.space_group_name_H-M   'P 1'
#
loop_
_entity.id
_entity.type
_entity.pdbx_description
1 polymer ?
#
loop_
_entity_poly.entity_id
_entity_poly.type
_entity_poly.pdbx_seq_one_letter_code
_entity_poly.pdbx_strand_id
1 'polypeptide(L)'
;MCIRDRFNEYWGHPKETEAAFTTDGWFITGDQAVVETGAYRILGRSSVDILKTGGEKISALEIEGVILTHPEVRECAVVGLPDLDWGDRVCAAIVSEGEDHLLAEKLRAFAKKRLAPYKVPKEILIVPELPRNTMGKVTKPEVLKFFKPDTV
;
A
#
# COMPACT_ATOMS: atom_id res chain seq x y z
N MET A 1 -13.68 -4.98 6.57
CA MET A 1 -15.02 -4.92 5.90
C MET A 1 -15.51 -6.34 5.71
N CYS A 2 -16.80 -6.61 5.86
CA CYS A 2 -17.42 -7.93 5.65
C CYS A 2 -18.62 -7.76 4.73
N ILE A 3 -18.85 -8.76 3.84
CA ILE A 3 -19.97 -8.79 2.90
C ILE A 3 -20.75 -10.09 3.05
N ARG A 4 -22.03 -10.09 2.69
CA ARG A 4 -22.92 -11.26 2.86
C ARG A 4 -23.19 -11.98 1.52
N ASP A 5 -23.41 -11.25 0.44
CA ASP A 5 -23.71 -11.83 -0.88
C ASP A 5 -22.40 -12.15 -1.63
N ARG A 6 -21.97 -13.40 -1.52
CA ARG A 6 -20.70 -13.91 -2.07
C ARG A 6 -20.80 -15.43 -2.27
N PHE A 7 -19.65 -16.07 -2.62
CA PHE A 7 -19.51 -17.53 -2.69
C PHE A 7 -19.75 -18.18 -1.32
N ASN A 8 -20.07 -19.48 -1.32
CA ASN A 8 -20.36 -20.23 -0.10
C ASN A 8 -19.10 -20.81 0.54
N GLU A 9 -18.15 -21.28 -0.26
CA GLU A 9 -16.94 -21.93 0.22
C GLU A 9 -15.79 -21.83 -0.79
N TYR A 10 -14.57 -22.05 -0.33
CA TYR A 10 -13.42 -22.38 -1.16
C TYR A 10 -13.44 -23.87 -1.45
N TRP A 11 -13.56 -24.25 -2.71
CA TRP A 11 -13.67 -25.65 -3.14
C TRP A 11 -12.51 -26.51 -2.63
N GLY A 12 -12.82 -27.55 -1.83
CA GLY A 12 -11.82 -28.45 -1.25
C GLY A 12 -10.95 -27.85 -0.13
N HIS A 13 -11.25 -26.62 0.35
CA HIS A 13 -10.47 -25.90 1.37
C HIS A 13 -11.36 -25.50 2.58
N PRO A 14 -11.82 -26.47 3.41
CA PRO A 14 -12.75 -26.18 4.51
C PRO A 14 -12.15 -25.28 5.59
N LYS A 15 -10.85 -25.43 5.92
CA LYS A 15 -10.18 -24.61 6.94
C LYS A 15 -10.05 -23.15 6.52
N GLU A 16 -9.67 -22.92 5.27
CA GLU A 16 -9.58 -21.59 4.67
C GLU A 16 -10.98 -20.95 4.56
N THR A 17 -12.00 -21.77 4.27
CA THR A 17 -13.38 -21.34 4.27
C THR A 17 -13.81 -20.87 5.65
N GLU A 18 -13.60 -21.69 6.69
CA GLU A 18 -13.92 -21.35 8.08
C GLU A 18 -13.22 -20.03 8.50
N ALA A 19 -11.92 -19.90 8.21
CA ALA A 19 -11.15 -18.70 8.54
C ALA A 19 -11.58 -17.44 7.78
N ALA A 20 -12.25 -17.59 6.63
CA ALA A 20 -12.71 -16.49 5.81
C ALA A 20 -14.05 -15.89 6.24
N PHE A 21 -14.73 -16.51 7.21
CA PHE A 21 -16.05 -16.06 7.67
C PHE A 21 -16.05 -15.78 9.17
N THR A 22 -16.86 -14.81 9.58
CA THR A 22 -17.17 -14.60 11.00
C THR A 22 -18.15 -15.67 11.48
N THR A 23 -18.28 -15.85 12.81
CA THR A 23 -19.21 -16.81 13.41
C THR A 23 -20.67 -16.59 13.05
N ASP A 24 -21.05 -15.35 12.73
CA ASP A 24 -22.39 -14.94 12.27
C ASP A 24 -22.53 -14.92 10.74
N GLY A 25 -21.55 -15.49 10.02
CA GLY A 25 -21.61 -15.78 8.59
C GLY A 25 -21.22 -14.62 7.65
N TRP A 26 -20.55 -13.58 8.13
CA TRP A 26 -20.01 -12.53 7.26
C TRP A 26 -18.66 -12.91 6.68
N PHE A 27 -18.45 -12.63 5.40
CA PHE A 27 -17.16 -12.81 4.75
C PHE A 27 -16.18 -11.70 5.12
N ILE A 28 -14.99 -12.09 5.54
CA ILE A 28 -13.89 -11.19 5.92
C ILE A 28 -13.09 -10.88 4.66
N THR A 29 -13.28 -9.68 4.07
CA THR A 29 -12.59 -9.30 2.82
C THR A 29 -11.10 -9.06 2.99
N GLY A 30 -10.62 -8.83 4.22
CA GLY A 30 -9.26 -8.39 4.52
C GLY A 30 -9.01 -6.91 4.27
N ASP A 31 -10.02 -6.16 3.81
CA ASP A 31 -9.90 -4.73 3.58
C ASP A 31 -10.23 -3.94 4.86
N GLN A 32 -9.55 -2.82 5.04
CA GLN A 32 -9.88 -1.81 6.06
C GLN A 32 -10.63 -0.64 5.41
N ALA A 33 -11.63 -0.14 6.13
CA ALA A 33 -12.40 1.01 5.70
C ALA A 33 -12.68 1.93 6.90
N VAL A 34 -12.95 3.19 6.63
CA VAL A 34 -13.42 4.19 7.59
C VAL A 34 -14.76 4.73 7.13
N VAL A 35 -15.62 5.09 8.09
CA VAL A 35 -16.90 5.77 7.79
C VAL A 35 -16.66 7.28 7.86
N GLU A 36 -16.89 7.96 6.76
CA GLU A 36 -16.77 9.41 6.64
C GLU A 36 -18.06 9.96 6.00
N THR A 37 -18.68 10.91 6.65
CA THR A 37 -19.91 11.57 6.14
C THR A 37 -21.02 10.61 5.66
N GLY A 38 -21.15 9.44 6.34
CA GLY A 38 -22.15 8.43 5.99
C GLY A 38 -21.77 7.48 4.85
N ALA A 39 -20.56 7.58 4.30
CA ALA A 39 -20.03 6.70 3.27
C ALA A 39 -18.81 5.91 3.79
N TYR A 40 -18.54 4.75 3.19
CA TYR A 40 -17.32 3.99 3.47
C TYR A 40 -16.21 4.40 2.51
N ARG A 41 -15.05 4.77 3.07
CA ARG A 41 -13.82 4.95 2.31
C ARG A 41 -12.87 3.77 2.59
N ILE A 42 -12.47 3.04 1.54
CA ILE A 42 -11.51 1.95 1.64
C ILE A 42 -10.11 2.54 1.90
N LEU A 43 -9.46 2.05 2.96
CA LEU A 43 -8.08 2.42 3.32
C LEU A 43 -7.05 1.48 2.67
N GLY A 44 -7.47 0.30 2.25
CA GLY A 44 -6.65 -0.71 1.62
C GLY A 44 -6.69 -2.06 2.33
N ARG A 45 -5.90 -3.00 1.84
CA ARG A 45 -5.77 -4.34 2.43
C ARG A 45 -4.92 -4.31 3.69
N SER A 46 -5.40 -4.97 4.74
CA SER A 46 -4.71 -5.06 6.03
C SER A 46 -3.29 -5.65 5.93
N SER A 47 -3.08 -6.56 4.97
CA SER A 47 -1.83 -7.31 4.81
C SER A 47 -0.74 -6.56 4.02
N VAL A 48 -1.10 -5.58 3.18
CA VAL A 48 -0.14 -4.95 2.24
C VAL A 48 -0.26 -3.44 2.13
N ASP A 49 -1.43 -2.86 2.49
CA ASP A 49 -1.68 -1.43 2.33
C ASP A 49 -1.71 -0.67 3.66
N ILE A 50 -1.84 -1.39 4.77
CA ILE A 50 -1.83 -0.77 6.10
C ILE A 50 -0.45 -0.95 6.71
N LEU A 51 0.30 0.14 6.77
CA LEU A 51 1.64 0.20 7.33
C LEU A 51 1.58 0.61 8.81
N LYS A 52 2.49 0.08 9.61
CA LYS A 52 2.61 0.40 11.04
C LYS A 52 3.89 1.18 11.27
N THR A 53 3.82 2.51 11.27
CA THR A 53 4.98 3.37 11.40
C THR A 53 4.84 4.33 12.58
N GLY A 54 5.86 4.38 13.46
CA GLY A 54 5.85 5.26 14.63
C GLY A 54 4.67 5.04 15.58
N GLY A 55 4.13 3.80 15.68
CA GLY A 55 2.95 3.47 16.47
C GLY A 55 1.61 3.73 15.79
N GLU A 56 1.62 4.36 14.63
CA GLU A 56 0.41 4.69 13.86
C GLU A 56 0.15 3.67 12.75
N LYS A 57 -1.14 3.42 12.47
CA LYS A 57 -1.57 2.65 11.27
C LYS A 57 -1.92 3.62 10.16
N ILE A 58 -1.19 3.55 9.05
CA ILE A 58 -1.36 4.45 7.92
C ILE A 58 -1.72 3.69 6.65
N SER A 59 -2.45 4.33 5.76
CA SER A 59 -2.80 3.78 4.45
C SER A 59 -1.74 4.12 3.41
N ALA A 60 -1.14 3.09 2.79
CA ALA A 60 -0.27 3.26 1.63
C ALA A 60 -1.03 3.90 0.46
N LEU A 61 -2.31 3.52 0.27
CA LEU A 61 -3.16 4.08 -0.81
C LEU A 61 -3.40 5.59 -0.65
N GLU A 62 -3.50 6.09 0.59
CA GLU A 62 -3.61 7.53 0.86
C GLU A 62 -2.34 8.26 0.39
N ILE A 63 -1.17 7.70 0.69
CA ILE A 63 0.12 8.28 0.30
C ILE A 63 0.28 8.21 -1.23
N GLU A 64 -0.02 7.06 -1.83
CA GLU A 64 -0.02 6.87 -3.29
C GLU A 64 -0.94 7.90 -3.97
N GLY A 65 -2.17 8.06 -3.47
CA GLY A 65 -3.13 9.03 -3.99
C GLY A 65 -2.62 10.46 -3.99
N VAL A 66 -1.90 10.88 -2.94
CA VAL A 66 -1.27 12.20 -2.88
C VAL A 66 -0.12 12.32 -3.88
N ILE A 67 0.78 11.33 -3.95
CA ILE A 67 1.96 11.37 -4.84
C ILE A 67 1.52 11.35 -6.31
N LEU A 68 0.51 10.57 -6.67
CA LEU A 68 -0.06 10.50 -8.02
C LEU A 68 -0.67 11.83 -8.52
N THR A 69 -0.91 12.80 -7.64
CA THR A 69 -1.33 14.16 -8.07
C THR A 69 -0.17 15.01 -8.60
N HIS A 70 1.08 14.54 -8.49
CA HIS A 70 2.23 15.24 -9.05
C HIS A 70 2.33 14.98 -10.56
N PRO A 71 2.49 16.04 -11.41
CA PRO A 71 2.40 15.90 -12.87
C PRO A 71 3.47 14.99 -13.49
N GLU A 72 4.63 14.85 -12.86
CA GLU A 72 5.72 14.01 -13.36
C GLU A 72 5.60 12.53 -12.92
N VAL A 73 4.57 12.17 -12.14
CA VAL A 73 4.37 10.79 -11.65
C VAL A 73 3.33 10.08 -12.49
N ARG A 74 3.74 9.01 -13.15
CA ARG A 74 2.85 8.12 -13.90
C ARG A 74 2.27 7.01 -13.03
N GLU A 75 3.14 6.37 -12.21
CA GLU A 75 2.74 5.30 -11.31
C GLU A 75 3.45 5.43 -9.96
N CYS A 76 2.80 4.96 -8.91
CA CYS A 76 3.33 4.98 -7.56
C CYS A 76 2.93 3.71 -6.82
N ALA A 77 3.88 3.10 -6.12
CA ALA A 77 3.60 2.03 -5.16
C ALA A 77 4.31 2.31 -3.84
N VAL A 78 3.55 2.35 -2.75
CA VAL A 78 4.05 2.59 -1.40
C VAL A 78 4.06 1.30 -0.61
N VAL A 79 5.20 1.03 0.04
CA VAL A 79 5.44 -0.17 0.85
C VAL A 79 6.08 0.19 2.19
N GLY A 80 5.93 -0.69 3.18
CA GLY A 80 6.60 -0.60 4.47
C GLY A 80 7.81 -1.53 4.51
N LEU A 81 9.01 -0.97 4.59
CA LEU A 81 10.22 -1.74 4.85
C LEU A 81 10.37 -1.93 6.35
N PRO A 82 10.50 -3.17 6.87
CA PRO A 82 10.70 -3.40 8.30
C PRO A 82 11.87 -2.60 8.85
N ASP A 83 11.65 -1.90 9.96
CA ASP A 83 12.59 -0.99 10.60
C ASP A 83 12.53 -1.16 12.12
N LEU A 84 13.68 -1.22 12.77
CA LEU A 84 13.76 -1.51 14.21
C LEU A 84 13.19 -0.38 15.09
N ASP A 85 13.32 0.86 14.64
CA ASP A 85 12.89 2.03 15.42
C ASP A 85 11.45 2.45 15.10
N TRP A 86 11.04 2.28 13.83
CA TRP A 86 9.76 2.78 13.32
C TRP A 86 8.69 1.70 13.13
N GLY A 87 9.06 0.41 13.19
CA GLY A 87 8.21 -0.71 12.79
C GLY A 87 8.22 -0.87 11.27
N ASP A 88 7.53 0.01 10.54
CA ASP A 88 7.63 0.10 9.09
C ASP A 88 8.19 1.46 8.66
N ARG A 89 9.27 1.47 7.88
CA ARG A 89 9.78 2.63 7.18
C ARG A 89 9.03 2.79 5.87
N VAL A 90 8.35 3.91 5.69
CA VAL A 90 7.57 4.20 4.47
C VAL A 90 8.50 4.42 3.29
N CYS A 91 8.37 3.61 2.25
CA CYS A 91 9.14 3.67 1.01
C CYS A 91 8.20 3.78 -0.19
N ALA A 92 8.59 4.50 -1.24
CA ALA A 92 7.81 4.68 -2.45
C ALA A 92 8.63 4.37 -3.70
N ALA A 93 8.15 3.47 -4.56
CA ALA A 93 8.66 3.24 -5.91
C ALA A 93 7.80 4.02 -6.91
N ILE A 94 8.44 4.80 -7.76
CA ILE A 94 7.82 5.76 -8.66
C ILE A 94 8.22 5.46 -10.09
N VAL A 95 7.24 5.44 -10.99
CA VAL A 95 7.47 5.51 -12.44
C VAL A 95 7.18 6.94 -12.88
N SER A 96 8.18 7.59 -13.48
CA SER A 96 8.07 8.97 -13.96
C SER A 96 7.99 9.04 -15.48
N GLU A 97 7.51 10.18 -16.00
CA GLU A 97 7.49 10.47 -17.45
C GLU A 97 8.81 11.07 -17.96
N GLY A 98 9.72 11.47 -17.06
CA GLY A 98 10.98 12.15 -17.39
C GLY A 98 12.18 11.58 -16.65
N GLU A 99 13.38 12.02 -17.07
CA GLU A 99 14.67 11.66 -16.47
C GLU A 99 15.18 12.72 -15.47
N ASP A 100 14.31 13.24 -14.61
CA ASP A 100 14.71 14.24 -13.62
C ASP A 100 15.42 13.56 -12.42
N HIS A 101 16.73 13.75 -12.35
CA HIS A 101 17.56 13.21 -11.24
C HIS A 101 17.19 13.77 -9.86
N LEU A 102 16.49 14.91 -9.81
CA LEU A 102 16.03 15.55 -8.56
C LEU A 102 14.58 15.20 -8.22
N LEU A 103 13.92 14.37 -9.02
CA LEU A 103 12.49 14.08 -8.84
C LEU A 103 12.18 13.49 -7.46
N ALA A 104 13.00 12.60 -6.92
CA ALA A 104 12.79 12.02 -5.60
C ALA A 104 12.77 13.10 -4.49
N GLU A 105 13.64 14.11 -4.55
CA GLU A 105 13.67 15.23 -3.61
C GLU A 105 12.46 16.13 -3.77
N LYS A 106 12.08 16.44 -5.02
CA LYS A 106 10.87 17.22 -5.34
C LYS A 106 9.61 16.51 -4.81
N LEU A 107 9.48 15.20 -5.02
CA LEU A 107 8.36 14.41 -4.53
C LEU A 107 8.32 14.36 -3.00
N ARG A 108 9.46 14.25 -2.34
CA ARG A 108 9.51 14.33 -0.87
C ARG A 108 9.07 15.69 -0.35
N ALA A 109 9.52 16.78 -0.99
CA ALA A 109 9.08 18.13 -0.65
C ALA A 109 7.58 18.34 -0.93
N PHE A 110 7.08 17.79 -2.03
CA PHE A 110 5.66 17.82 -2.40
C PHE A 110 4.79 17.08 -1.37
N ALA A 111 5.21 15.87 -0.96
CA ALA A 111 4.53 15.06 0.04
C ALA A 111 4.51 15.72 1.42
N LYS A 112 5.62 16.35 1.85
CA LYS A 112 5.71 17.09 3.12
C LYS A 112 4.68 18.23 3.26
N LYS A 113 4.26 18.82 2.16
CA LYS A 113 3.25 19.90 2.17
C LYS A 113 1.81 19.38 2.27
N ARG A 114 1.57 18.08 2.08
CA ARG A 114 0.24 17.49 1.91
C ARG A 114 -0.06 16.34 2.87
N LEU A 115 0.98 15.72 3.42
CA LEU A 115 0.89 14.58 4.33
C LEU A 115 1.46 14.92 5.70
N ALA A 116 0.96 14.25 6.71
CA ALA A 116 1.57 14.28 8.04
C ALA A 116 3.03 13.76 7.99
N PRO A 117 3.94 14.27 8.83
CA PRO A 117 5.37 13.94 8.76
C PRO A 117 5.70 12.44 8.76
N TYR A 118 4.95 11.64 9.52
CA TYR A 118 5.13 10.19 9.60
C TYR A 118 4.64 9.42 8.37
N LYS A 119 3.81 10.04 7.50
CA LYS A 119 3.34 9.49 6.23
C LYS A 119 4.26 9.80 5.06
N VAL A 120 5.20 10.73 5.22
CA VAL A 120 6.13 11.11 4.14
C VAL A 120 7.12 9.99 3.88
N PRO A 121 7.25 9.48 2.63
CA PRO A 121 8.22 8.45 2.32
C PRO A 121 9.65 8.84 2.71
N LYS A 122 10.30 7.99 3.49
CA LYS A 122 11.72 8.17 3.88
C LYS A 122 12.66 7.85 2.73
N GLU A 123 12.24 6.94 1.86
CA GLU A 123 12.99 6.53 0.69
C GLU A 123 12.07 6.55 -0.54
N ILE A 124 12.57 7.13 -1.63
CA ILE A 124 11.87 7.19 -2.92
C ILE A 124 12.83 6.70 -3.97
N LEU A 125 12.44 5.66 -4.69
CA LEU A 125 13.18 5.13 -5.85
C LEU A 125 12.40 5.42 -7.13
N ILE A 126 13.11 5.94 -8.12
CA ILE A 126 12.58 6.06 -9.48
C ILE A 126 12.93 4.77 -10.21
N VAL A 127 11.93 4.10 -10.73
CA VAL A 127 12.05 2.81 -11.41
C VAL A 127 11.44 2.88 -12.81
N PRO A 128 11.92 2.08 -13.77
CA PRO A 128 11.39 2.08 -15.13
C PRO A 128 9.96 1.55 -15.19
N GLU A 129 9.63 0.58 -14.34
CA GLU A 129 8.30 -0.04 -14.25
C GLU A 129 8.04 -0.63 -12.86
N LEU A 130 6.77 -0.79 -12.50
CA LEU A 130 6.36 -1.52 -11.30
C LEU A 130 6.09 -3.00 -11.62
N PRO A 131 6.52 -3.94 -10.73
CA PRO A 131 6.28 -5.37 -10.93
C PRO A 131 4.78 -5.66 -10.84
N ARG A 132 4.29 -6.46 -11.77
CA ARG A 132 2.88 -6.82 -11.90
C ARG A 132 2.69 -8.33 -11.97
N ASN A 133 1.57 -8.80 -11.44
CA ASN A 133 1.16 -10.18 -11.62
C ASN A 133 0.55 -10.42 -13.02
N THR A 134 0.20 -11.67 -13.33
CA THR A 134 -0.42 -12.07 -14.60
C THR A 134 -1.74 -11.35 -14.93
N MET A 135 -2.40 -10.77 -13.91
CA MET A 135 -3.63 -9.98 -14.06
C MET A 135 -3.35 -8.47 -14.23
N GLY A 136 -2.09 -8.05 -14.34
CA GLY A 136 -1.70 -6.66 -14.48
C GLY A 136 -1.70 -5.83 -13.18
N LYS A 137 -1.95 -6.45 -12.02
CA LYS A 137 -1.96 -5.75 -10.74
C LYS A 137 -0.55 -5.63 -10.16
N VAL A 138 -0.20 -4.46 -9.64
CA VAL A 138 1.09 -4.22 -8.95
C VAL A 138 1.24 -5.17 -7.76
N THR A 139 2.41 -5.80 -7.67
CA THR A 139 2.74 -6.79 -6.65
C THR A 139 3.64 -6.15 -5.59
N LYS A 140 3.06 -5.60 -4.52
CA LYS A 140 3.79 -4.90 -3.45
C LYS A 140 4.92 -5.72 -2.79
N PRO A 141 4.80 -7.04 -2.56
CA PRO A 141 5.94 -7.85 -2.11
C PRO A 141 7.16 -7.82 -3.05
N GLU A 142 6.95 -7.71 -4.36
CA GLU A 142 8.06 -7.57 -5.32
C GLU A 142 8.62 -6.13 -5.31
N VAL A 143 7.76 -5.11 -5.17
CA VAL A 143 8.19 -3.71 -4.99
C VAL A 143 9.09 -3.57 -3.76
N LEU A 144 8.79 -4.29 -2.68
CA LEU A 144 9.58 -4.25 -1.46
C LEU A 144 11.03 -4.71 -1.66
N LYS A 145 11.28 -5.60 -2.64
CA LYS A 145 12.63 -6.08 -2.95
C LYS A 145 13.54 -4.96 -3.48
N PHE A 146 13.00 -3.93 -4.11
CA PHE A 146 13.78 -2.78 -4.58
C PHE A 146 14.49 -2.01 -3.44
N PHE A 147 13.94 -2.10 -2.21
CA PHE A 147 14.43 -1.40 -1.03
C PHE A 147 15.26 -2.27 -0.09
N LYS A 148 15.34 -3.58 -0.36
CA LYS A 148 16.23 -4.47 0.40
C LYS A 148 17.61 -4.37 -0.22
N PRO A 149 18.68 -4.18 0.59
CA PRO A 149 20.03 -4.35 0.06
C PRO A 149 20.15 -5.79 -0.46
N ASP A 150 20.76 -5.95 -1.63
CA ASP A 150 21.14 -7.27 -2.14
C ASP A 150 21.90 -7.99 -1.04
N THR A 151 21.30 -9.06 -0.51
CA THR A 151 21.98 -9.95 0.41
C THR A 151 22.97 -10.75 -0.44
N VAL A 152 24.22 -10.26 -0.50
CA VAL A 152 25.35 -10.97 -1.06
C VAL A 152 25.66 -12.20 -0.20
#